data_2d20aa9d83edc6d2a01bac664279055d
#
_entry.id   2d20aa9d83edc6d2a01bac664279055d
#
_cell.length_a   1.000
_cell.length_b   1.000
_cell.length_c   1.000
_cell.angle_alpha   90.00
_cell.angle_beta   90.00
_cell.angle_gamma   90.00
#
_symmetry.space_group_name_H-M   'P 1'
#
loop_
_entity.id
_entity.type
_entity.pdbx_description
1 polymer ?
#
loop_
_entity_poly.entity_id
_entity_poly.type
_entity_poly.pdbx_seq_one_letter_code
_entity_poly.pdbx_strand_id
1 'polypeptide(L)'
;MSYAIVGFGKIGQTLAHAFARKNIDVAVASRRPPEALAPQARAIGPTVVAKSLRDALGADTIILAVPFDQHGEVAKVLPSWKGKTVIDAMNTLVPLEELDGLLSSTFVAKAFTGAKFVKGFNHLAAATLAADPIVEGGRRVVFLSSDDQDAISPVADLGKQLGFAPVELGKLNEGGALVHGRAGTWGQLIFEDLFKKEQ
;
A
#
# COMPACT_ATOMS: atom_id res chain seq x y z
N MET A 1 -17.09 -0.33 -0.77
CA MET A 1 -15.73 0.05 -1.21
C MET A 1 -15.04 -1.21 -1.66
N SER A 2 -14.49 -1.23 -2.85
CA SER A 2 -13.81 -2.39 -3.45
C SER A 2 -12.30 -2.18 -3.44
N TYR A 3 -11.54 -3.26 -3.33
CA TYR A 3 -10.09 -3.22 -3.14
C TYR A 3 -9.36 -4.03 -4.21
N ALA A 4 -8.19 -3.53 -4.62
CA ALA A 4 -7.26 -4.28 -5.44
C ALA A 4 -5.82 -4.09 -4.97
N ILE A 5 -5.03 -5.16 -5.09
CA ILE A 5 -3.58 -5.15 -4.88
C ILE A 5 -2.93 -5.36 -6.25
N VAL A 6 -2.15 -4.39 -6.69
CA VAL A 6 -1.37 -4.44 -7.92
C VAL A 6 0.09 -4.72 -7.58
N GLY A 7 0.59 -5.85 -8.06
CA GLY A 7 1.85 -6.44 -7.65
C GLY A 7 1.63 -7.61 -6.69
N PHE A 8 1.87 -8.84 -7.17
CA PHE A 8 1.62 -10.05 -6.39
C PHE A 8 2.96 -10.74 -6.02
N GLY A 9 3.92 -9.91 -5.59
CA GLY A 9 5.18 -10.31 -4.96
C GLY A 9 5.02 -10.51 -3.44
N LYS A 10 6.13 -10.50 -2.69
CA LYS A 10 6.11 -10.73 -1.23
C LYS A 10 5.14 -9.78 -0.49
N ILE A 11 5.22 -8.47 -0.73
CA ILE A 11 4.35 -7.49 -0.06
C ILE A 11 2.89 -7.67 -0.48
N GLY A 12 2.61 -7.81 -1.79
CA GLY A 12 1.24 -7.98 -2.28
C GLY A 12 0.56 -9.23 -1.74
N GLN A 13 1.27 -10.37 -1.67
CA GLN A 13 0.76 -11.59 -1.07
C GLN A 13 0.52 -11.44 0.44
N THR A 14 1.44 -10.80 1.15
CA THR A 14 1.29 -10.51 2.57
C THR A 14 0.04 -9.67 2.85
N LEU A 15 -0.20 -8.62 2.07
CA LEU A 15 -1.42 -7.82 2.18
C LEU A 15 -2.66 -8.66 1.83
N ALA A 16 -2.62 -9.50 0.78
CA ALA A 16 -3.73 -10.39 0.44
C ALA A 16 -4.06 -11.36 1.59
N HIS A 17 -3.06 -11.89 2.30
CA HIS A 17 -3.28 -12.67 3.52
C HIS A 17 -3.97 -11.86 4.63
N ALA A 18 -3.61 -10.58 4.80
CA ALA A 18 -4.28 -9.71 5.78
C ALA A 18 -5.76 -9.51 5.45
N PHE A 19 -6.09 -9.30 4.17
CA PHE A 19 -7.48 -9.22 3.68
C PHE A 19 -8.23 -10.54 3.92
N ALA A 20 -7.62 -11.67 3.56
CA ALA A 20 -8.24 -12.99 3.73
C ALA A 20 -8.52 -13.32 5.21
N ARG A 21 -7.58 -13.01 6.12
CA ARG A 21 -7.78 -13.20 7.58
C ARG A 21 -9.00 -12.45 8.12
N LYS A 22 -9.38 -11.36 7.49
CA LYS A 22 -10.53 -10.52 7.89
C LYS A 22 -11.76 -10.75 7.03
N ASN A 23 -11.71 -11.75 6.13
CA ASN A 23 -12.80 -12.06 5.21
C ASN A 23 -13.23 -10.85 4.37
N ILE A 24 -12.25 -10.04 3.93
CA ILE A 24 -12.45 -8.87 3.07
C ILE A 24 -12.08 -9.25 1.64
N ASP A 25 -12.97 -9.00 0.70
CA ASP A 25 -12.73 -9.28 -0.72
C ASP A 25 -11.65 -8.36 -1.28
N VAL A 26 -10.70 -8.94 -2.03
CA VAL A 26 -9.66 -8.19 -2.72
C VAL A 26 -9.31 -8.82 -4.06
N ALA A 27 -9.25 -8.00 -5.10
CA ALA A 27 -8.68 -8.40 -6.38
C ALA A 27 -7.15 -8.34 -6.31
N VAL A 28 -6.47 -9.30 -6.93
CA VAL A 28 -5.01 -9.27 -7.08
C VAL A 28 -4.63 -9.32 -8.54
N ALA A 29 -3.68 -8.49 -8.94
CA ALA A 29 -3.19 -8.42 -10.30
C ALA A 29 -1.67 -8.23 -10.37
N SER A 30 -1.07 -8.65 -11.46
CA SER A 30 0.33 -8.41 -11.79
C SER A 30 0.52 -8.36 -13.31
N ARG A 31 1.76 -8.32 -13.78
CA ARG A 31 2.07 -8.49 -15.22
C ARG A 31 1.79 -9.91 -15.74
N ARG A 32 1.69 -10.89 -14.83
CA ARG A 32 1.29 -12.27 -15.20
C ARG A 32 -0.22 -12.31 -15.44
N PRO A 33 -0.71 -13.17 -16.36
CA PRO A 33 -2.13 -13.32 -16.58
C PRO A 33 -2.85 -13.89 -15.34
N PRO A 34 -4.15 -13.63 -15.17
CA PRO A 34 -4.92 -14.07 -13.99
C PRO A 34 -4.82 -15.57 -13.71
N GLU A 35 -4.78 -16.39 -14.74
CA GLU A 35 -4.68 -17.86 -14.65
C GLU A 35 -3.40 -18.31 -13.95
N ALA A 36 -2.31 -17.58 -14.16
CA ALA A 36 -1.03 -17.86 -13.52
C ALA A 36 -0.99 -17.39 -12.04
N LEU A 37 -1.86 -16.47 -11.64
CA LEU A 37 -2.00 -16.01 -10.26
C LEU A 37 -3.05 -16.80 -9.48
N ALA A 38 -4.08 -17.33 -10.16
CA ALA A 38 -5.24 -17.93 -9.54
C ALA A 38 -4.93 -19.08 -8.57
N PRO A 39 -3.98 -20.00 -8.84
CA PRO A 39 -3.64 -21.05 -7.86
C PRO A 39 -3.14 -20.46 -6.54
N GLN A 40 -2.28 -19.47 -6.61
CA GLN A 40 -1.69 -18.82 -5.45
C GLN A 40 -2.71 -17.94 -4.71
N ALA A 41 -3.58 -17.23 -5.43
CA ALA A 41 -4.65 -16.44 -4.84
C ALA A 41 -5.64 -17.35 -4.07
N ARG A 42 -6.07 -18.47 -4.67
CA ARG A 42 -6.94 -19.46 -4.02
C ARG A 42 -6.31 -20.10 -2.77
N ALA A 43 -5.00 -20.32 -2.79
CA ALA A 43 -4.28 -20.86 -1.62
C ALA A 43 -4.26 -19.87 -0.43
N ILE A 44 -4.34 -18.56 -0.70
CA ILE A 44 -4.44 -17.53 0.35
C ILE A 44 -5.84 -17.52 0.98
N GLY A 45 -6.89 -17.60 0.15
CA GLY A 45 -8.26 -17.64 0.65
C GLY A 45 -9.31 -17.36 -0.44
N PRO A 46 -10.59 -17.67 -0.16
CA PRO A 46 -11.67 -17.52 -1.12
C PRO A 46 -11.98 -16.05 -1.48
N THR A 47 -11.62 -15.12 -0.62
CA THR A 47 -11.82 -13.68 -0.83
C THR A 47 -10.73 -13.02 -1.69
N VAL A 48 -9.68 -13.76 -2.05
CA VAL A 48 -8.58 -13.26 -2.89
C VAL A 48 -8.78 -13.74 -4.32
N VAL A 49 -9.10 -12.81 -5.22
CA VAL A 49 -9.49 -13.15 -6.60
C VAL A 49 -8.46 -12.58 -7.58
N ALA A 50 -7.83 -13.46 -8.36
CA ALA A 50 -6.93 -13.04 -9.43
C ALA A 50 -7.73 -12.42 -10.58
N LYS A 51 -7.33 -11.24 -11.02
CA LYS A 51 -7.94 -10.50 -12.15
C LYS A 51 -6.87 -9.99 -13.11
N SER A 52 -7.31 -9.62 -14.32
CA SER A 52 -6.47 -8.83 -15.22
C SER A 52 -6.14 -7.49 -14.55
N LEU A 53 -4.99 -6.86 -14.94
CA LEU A 53 -4.64 -5.55 -14.39
C LEU A 53 -5.76 -4.54 -14.62
N ARG A 54 -6.34 -4.50 -15.83
CA ARG A 54 -7.44 -3.57 -16.16
C ARG A 54 -8.67 -3.81 -15.28
N ASP A 55 -9.07 -5.06 -15.05
CA ASP A 55 -10.25 -5.37 -14.23
C ASP A 55 -10.00 -5.08 -12.74
N ALA A 56 -8.79 -5.37 -12.25
CA ALA A 56 -8.39 -5.03 -10.88
C ALA A 56 -8.41 -3.51 -10.62
N LEU A 57 -7.97 -2.72 -11.61
CA LEU A 57 -8.01 -1.25 -11.54
C LEU A 57 -9.44 -0.67 -11.60
N GLY A 58 -10.47 -1.49 -11.81
CA GLY A 58 -11.86 -1.13 -11.60
C GLY A 58 -12.23 -0.87 -10.13
N ALA A 59 -11.43 -1.36 -9.16
CA ALA A 59 -11.67 -1.14 -7.73
C ALA A 59 -11.61 0.35 -7.33
N ASP A 60 -12.26 0.69 -6.21
CA ASP A 60 -12.25 2.04 -5.66
C ASP A 60 -10.89 2.40 -5.04
N THR A 61 -10.28 1.42 -4.35
CA THR A 61 -8.98 1.58 -3.67
C THR A 61 -7.97 0.59 -4.23
N ILE A 62 -6.85 1.09 -4.70
CA ILE A 62 -5.77 0.33 -5.31
C ILE A 62 -4.52 0.42 -4.43
N ILE A 63 -3.97 -0.72 -4.02
CA ILE A 63 -2.70 -0.81 -3.29
C ILE A 63 -1.60 -1.16 -4.29
N LEU A 64 -0.62 -0.26 -4.44
CA LEU A 64 0.54 -0.47 -5.29
C LEU A 64 1.64 -1.19 -4.51
N ALA A 65 1.91 -2.44 -4.89
CA ALA A 65 2.96 -3.29 -4.34
C ALA A 65 3.87 -3.84 -5.46
N VAL A 66 4.12 -3.00 -6.47
CA VAL A 66 4.99 -3.30 -7.62
C VAL A 66 6.43 -2.81 -7.36
N PRO A 67 7.44 -3.27 -8.11
CA PRO A 67 8.73 -2.59 -8.16
C PRO A 67 8.54 -1.12 -8.51
N PHE A 68 9.35 -0.25 -7.90
CA PHE A 68 9.17 1.21 -8.03
C PHE A 68 9.16 1.68 -9.48
N ASP A 69 10.02 1.15 -10.33
CA ASP A 69 10.13 1.46 -11.77
C ASP A 69 8.89 1.05 -12.61
N GLN A 70 7.98 0.26 -12.03
CA GLN A 70 6.79 -0.23 -12.72
C GLN A 70 5.52 0.63 -12.50
N HIS A 71 5.56 1.59 -11.59
CA HIS A 71 4.37 2.40 -11.27
C HIS A 71 3.83 3.16 -12.48
N GLY A 72 4.71 3.68 -13.33
CA GLY A 72 4.32 4.42 -14.54
C GLY A 72 3.53 3.56 -15.53
N GLU A 73 3.88 2.29 -15.67
CA GLU A 73 3.13 1.37 -16.54
C GLU A 73 1.75 1.05 -15.98
N VAL A 74 1.62 0.96 -14.65
CA VAL A 74 0.31 0.83 -14.00
C VAL A 74 -0.54 2.09 -14.22
N ALA A 75 0.05 3.25 -14.05
CA ALA A 75 -0.65 4.53 -14.21
C ALA A 75 -1.23 4.73 -15.61
N LYS A 76 -0.54 4.27 -16.66
CA LYS A 76 -0.97 4.38 -18.06
C LYS A 76 -2.18 3.51 -18.43
N VAL A 77 -2.53 2.52 -17.62
CA VAL A 77 -3.64 1.59 -17.94
C VAL A 77 -4.99 2.27 -17.94
N LEU A 78 -5.17 3.27 -17.08
CA LEU A 78 -6.40 4.06 -17.01
C LEU A 78 -6.19 5.46 -17.58
N PRO A 79 -7.16 5.98 -18.35
CA PRO A 79 -7.08 7.34 -18.89
C PRO A 79 -7.29 8.42 -17.81
N SER A 80 -7.84 8.05 -16.64
CA SER A 80 -8.10 8.94 -15.51
C SER A 80 -8.16 8.15 -14.22
N TRP A 81 -7.61 8.72 -13.16
CA TRP A 81 -7.63 8.18 -11.80
C TRP A 81 -8.62 8.90 -10.87
N LYS A 82 -9.41 9.82 -11.44
CA LYS A 82 -10.42 10.58 -10.68
C LYS A 82 -11.40 9.64 -9.96
N GLY A 83 -11.62 9.91 -8.67
CA GLY A 83 -12.51 9.12 -7.83
C GLY A 83 -11.89 7.84 -7.24
N LYS A 84 -10.63 7.55 -7.53
CA LYS A 84 -9.91 6.42 -6.96
C LYS A 84 -8.98 6.84 -5.83
N THR A 85 -8.77 5.94 -4.88
CA THR A 85 -7.72 6.05 -3.88
C THR A 85 -6.58 5.12 -4.26
N VAL A 86 -5.37 5.64 -4.28
CA VAL A 86 -4.13 4.86 -4.53
C VAL A 86 -3.30 4.85 -3.26
N ILE A 87 -3.02 3.66 -2.74
CA ILE A 87 -2.13 3.44 -1.59
C ILE A 87 -0.78 2.99 -2.10
N ASP A 88 0.24 3.78 -1.86
CA ASP A 88 1.62 3.46 -2.22
C ASP A 88 2.29 2.65 -1.11
N ALA A 89 2.40 1.35 -1.30
CA ALA A 89 3.12 0.43 -0.42
C ALA A 89 4.54 0.11 -0.94
N MET A 90 5.01 0.86 -1.94
CA MET A 90 6.34 0.66 -2.52
C MET A 90 7.41 1.36 -1.70
N ASN A 91 8.66 0.93 -1.90
CA ASN A 91 9.87 1.63 -1.47
C ASN A 91 10.82 1.74 -2.66
N THR A 92 11.71 2.74 -2.63
CA THR A 92 12.79 2.87 -3.58
C THR A 92 14.08 3.26 -2.89
N LEU A 93 15.20 2.86 -3.49
CA LEU A 93 16.54 3.31 -3.14
C LEU A 93 17.08 4.31 -4.18
N VAL A 94 16.28 4.71 -5.14
CA VAL A 94 16.64 5.73 -6.14
C VAL A 94 16.95 7.04 -5.42
N PRO A 95 18.09 7.70 -5.71
CA PRO A 95 18.43 8.99 -5.15
C PRO A 95 17.40 10.08 -5.49
N LEU A 96 17.23 11.07 -4.61
CA LEU A 96 16.26 12.16 -4.82
C LEU A 96 16.55 12.96 -6.10
N GLU A 97 17.81 13.09 -6.48
CA GLU A 97 18.25 13.78 -7.70
C GLU A 97 17.65 13.15 -8.95
N GLU A 98 17.46 11.84 -8.96
CA GLU A 98 16.84 11.10 -10.06
C GLU A 98 15.29 11.13 -10.00
N LEU A 99 14.72 11.70 -8.92
CA LEU A 99 13.29 11.87 -8.69
C LEU A 99 12.88 13.36 -8.71
N ASP A 100 13.55 14.19 -9.49
CA ASP A 100 13.30 15.65 -9.54
C ASP A 100 13.46 16.33 -8.17
N GLY A 101 14.27 15.80 -7.26
CA GLY A 101 14.41 16.27 -5.89
C GLY A 101 13.21 15.95 -4.99
N LEU A 102 12.30 15.08 -5.42
CA LEU A 102 11.09 14.73 -4.69
C LEU A 102 11.25 13.44 -3.89
N LEU A 103 10.51 13.32 -2.80
CA LEU A 103 10.31 12.04 -2.15
C LEU A 103 9.55 11.07 -3.06
N SER A 104 9.84 9.78 -2.95
CA SER A 104 9.33 8.75 -3.86
C SER A 104 7.81 8.79 -4.05
N SER A 105 7.04 8.94 -2.96
CA SER A 105 5.58 8.96 -3.07
C SER A 105 5.05 10.23 -3.73
N THR A 106 5.68 11.37 -3.51
CA THR A 106 5.35 12.62 -4.23
C THR A 106 5.65 12.48 -5.72
N PHE A 107 6.76 11.83 -6.07
CA PHE A 107 7.11 11.53 -7.45
C PHE A 107 6.09 10.59 -8.10
N VAL A 108 5.76 9.48 -7.44
CA VAL A 108 4.78 8.50 -7.94
C VAL A 108 3.39 9.12 -8.10
N ALA A 109 2.95 9.95 -7.16
CA ALA A 109 1.63 10.59 -7.19
C ALA A 109 1.38 11.39 -8.47
N LYS A 110 2.42 11.99 -9.07
CA LYS A 110 2.33 12.71 -10.34
C LYS A 110 1.79 11.84 -11.49
N ALA A 111 2.09 10.53 -11.48
CA ALA A 111 1.64 9.60 -12.52
C ALA A 111 0.16 9.23 -12.37
N PHE A 112 -0.42 9.35 -11.18
CA PHE A 112 -1.80 8.97 -10.86
C PHE A 112 -2.72 10.20 -10.77
N THR A 113 -2.68 11.04 -11.79
CA THR A 113 -3.40 12.32 -11.83
C THR A 113 -4.89 12.18 -11.54
N GLY A 114 -5.35 12.88 -10.51
CA GLY A 114 -6.75 12.89 -10.08
C GLY A 114 -7.11 11.82 -9.04
N ALA A 115 -6.19 10.91 -8.70
CA ALA A 115 -6.37 10.02 -7.58
C ALA A 115 -6.16 10.75 -6.25
N LYS A 116 -6.84 10.28 -5.20
CA LYS A 116 -6.45 10.49 -3.82
C LYS A 116 -5.25 9.56 -3.54
N PHE A 117 -4.12 10.12 -3.10
CA PHE A 117 -2.88 9.37 -2.98
C PHE A 117 -2.41 9.29 -1.53
N VAL A 118 -2.19 8.08 -1.04
CA VAL A 118 -1.77 7.81 0.35
C VAL A 118 -0.52 6.95 0.36
N LYS A 119 0.52 7.37 1.06
CA LYS A 119 1.65 6.49 1.44
C LYS A 119 1.21 5.62 2.60
N GLY A 120 1.36 4.30 2.50
CA GLY A 120 0.97 3.40 3.59
C GLY A 120 1.44 1.96 3.38
N PHE A 121 1.52 1.18 4.46
CA PHE A 121 1.92 -0.24 4.47
C PHE A 121 3.35 -0.53 3.94
N ASN A 122 4.17 0.47 3.76
CA ASN A 122 5.51 0.34 3.17
C ASN A 122 6.63 0.18 4.21
N HIS A 123 6.37 0.55 5.48
CA HIS A 123 7.44 0.66 6.49
C HIS A 123 7.76 -0.67 7.18
N LEU A 124 6.82 -1.61 7.25
CA LEU A 124 7.06 -2.93 7.85
C LEU A 124 7.76 -3.88 6.86
N ALA A 125 8.71 -4.65 7.36
CA ALA A 125 9.25 -5.77 6.62
C ALA A 125 8.15 -6.78 6.26
N ALA A 126 8.28 -7.49 5.13
CA ALA A 126 7.25 -8.41 4.66
C ALA A 126 6.87 -9.48 5.71
N ALA A 127 7.84 -10.01 6.46
CA ALA A 127 7.59 -10.99 7.51
C ALA A 127 6.77 -10.41 8.67
N THR A 128 7.09 -9.19 9.10
CA THR A 128 6.36 -8.48 10.15
C THR A 128 4.95 -8.11 9.71
N LEU A 129 4.80 -7.62 8.48
CA LEU A 129 3.49 -7.30 7.90
C LEU A 129 2.62 -8.55 7.72
N ALA A 130 3.23 -9.74 7.50
CA ALA A 130 2.53 -11.02 7.39
C ALA A 130 2.04 -11.57 8.74
N ALA A 131 2.72 -11.24 9.83
CA ALA A 131 2.40 -11.71 11.16
C ALA A 131 1.05 -11.17 11.66
N ASP A 132 0.53 -11.76 12.75
CA ASP A 132 -0.68 -11.22 13.38
C ASP A 132 -0.43 -9.76 13.81
N PRO A 133 -1.26 -8.82 13.40
CA PRO A 133 -1.11 -7.43 13.82
C PRO A 133 -1.40 -7.21 15.32
N ILE A 134 -2.05 -8.15 16.00
CA ILE A 134 -2.33 -8.08 17.44
C ILE A 134 -1.16 -8.73 18.19
N VAL A 135 -0.48 -7.97 19.05
CA VAL A 135 0.70 -8.40 19.79
C VAL A 135 0.69 -7.78 21.19
N GLU A 136 0.88 -8.63 22.23
CA GLU A 136 1.09 -8.19 23.62
C GLU A 136 0.09 -7.15 24.16
N GLY A 137 -1.21 -7.30 23.80
CA GLY A 137 -2.27 -6.38 24.22
C GLY A 137 -2.30 -5.05 23.48
N GLY A 138 -1.64 -4.99 22.32
CA GLY A 138 -1.66 -3.85 21.42
C GLY A 138 -1.79 -4.28 19.96
N ARG A 139 -1.65 -3.31 19.05
CA ARG A 139 -1.70 -3.55 17.61
C ARG A 139 -0.48 -2.95 16.93
N ARG A 140 0.05 -3.66 15.93
CA ARG A 140 1.11 -3.13 15.09
C ARG A 140 0.69 -1.86 14.41
N VAL A 141 1.56 -0.87 14.46
CA VAL A 141 1.34 0.42 13.82
C VAL A 141 1.54 0.29 12.31
N VAL A 142 0.69 0.95 11.55
CA VAL A 142 0.92 1.27 10.12
C VAL A 142 0.85 2.78 9.95
N PHE A 143 1.87 3.36 9.34
CA PHE A 143 1.96 4.78 9.10
C PHE A 143 1.26 5.15 7.80
N LEU A 144 0.53 6.28 7.84
CA LEU A 144 -0.18 6.83 6.69
C LEU A 144 0.18 8.29 6.50
N SER A 145 0.39 8.70 5.26
CA SER A 145 0.65 10.09 4.88
C SER A 145 -0.05 10.42 3.58
N SER A 146 -0.61 11.61 3.48
CA SER A 146 -1.25 12.10 2.27
C SER A 146 -1.30 13.62 2.24
N ASP A 147 -1.21 14.18 1.04
CA ASP A 147 -1.50 15.61 0.83
C ASP A 147 -3.01 15.88 0.74
N ASP A 148 -3.84 14.82 0.59
CA ASP A 148 -5.29 14.86 0.56
C ASP A 148 -5.86 14.35 1.91
N GLN A 149 -6.37 15.27 2.72
CA GLN A 149 -6.93 14.97 4.04
C GLN A 149 -8.12 13.98 3.98
N ASP A 150 -8.93 14.05 2.93
CA ASP A 150 -10.09 13.16 2.75
C ASP A 150 -9.67 11.72 2.37
N ALA A 151 -8.42 11.51 1.99
CA ALA A 151 -7.90 10.20 1.65
C ALA A 151 -7.49 9.38 2.89
N ILE A 152 -7.08 10.03 3.95
CA ILE A 152 -6.49 9.37 5.14
C ILE A 152 -7.54 8.53 5.87
N SER A 153 -8.69 9.10 6.20
CA SER A 153 -9.70 8.42 7.03
C SER A 153 -10.15 7.06 6.45
N PRO A 154 -10.53 6.95 5.16
CA PRO A 154 -10.90 5.65 4.59
C PRO A 154 -9.76 4.62 4.61
N VAL A 155 -8.51 5.06 4.42
CA VAL A 155 -7.35 4.15 4.45
C VAL A 155 -7.00 3.76 5.89
N ALA A 156 -7.15 4.67 6.85
CA ALA A 156 -7.02 4.35 8.27
C ALA A 156 -8.08 3.32 8.72
N ASP A 157 -9.31 3.47 8.27
CA ASP A 157 -10.38 2.51 8.57
C ASP A 157 -10.10 1.13 7.96
N LEU A 158 -9.56 1.08 6.74
CA LEU A 158 -9.05 -0.17 6.17
C LEU A 158 -7.94 -0.77 7.05
N GLY A 159 -6.97 0.03 7.48
CA GLY A 159 -5.90 -0.42 8.37
C GLY A 159 -6.43 -1.05 9.66
N LYS A 160 -7.43 -0.40 10.30
CA LYS A 160 -8.12 -0.94 11.50
C LYS A 160 -8.85 -2.25 11.20
N GLN A 161 -9.57 -2.33 10.08
CA GLN A 161 -10.27 -3.56 9.66
C GLN A 161 -9.28 -4.71 9.44
N LEU A 162 -8.11 -4.43 8.90
CA LEU A 162 -7.03 -5.42 8.74
C LEU A 162 -6.35 -5.79 10.08
N GLY A 163 -6.68 -5.10 11.18
CA GLY A 163 -6.21 -5.37 12.53
C GLY A 163 -5.04 -4.49 12.99
N PHE A 164 -4.56 -3.58 12.17
CA PHE A 164 -3.46 -2.67 12.51
C PHE A 164 -3.93 -1.45 13.31
N ALA A 165 -2.98 -0.70 13.87
CA ALA A 165 -3.17 0.62 14.45
C ALA A 165 -2.63 1.69 13.49
N PRO A 166 -3.48 2.34 12.67
CA PRO A 166 -3.03 3.40 11.79
C PRO A 166 -2.58 4.62 12.59
N VAL A 167 -1.46 5.21 12.18
CA VAL A 167 -0.94 6.47 12.70
C VAL A 167 -0.71 7.43 11.52
N GLU A 168 -1.36 8.56 11.56
CA GLU A 168 -1.25 9.59 10.53
C GLU A 168 -0.01 10.43 10.78
N LEU A 169 0.82 10.58 9.76
CA LEU A 169 2.05 11.37 9.79
C LEU A 169 1.91 12.73 9.08
N GLY A 170 0.71 13.08 8.62
CA GLY A 170 0.47 14.31 7.87
C GLY A 170 0.83 14.16 6.39
N LYS A 171 1.42 15.20 5.79
CA LYS A 171 1.70 15.25 4.35
C LYS A 171 2.83 14.33 3.92
N LEU A 172 2.85 14.01 2.61
CA LEU A 172 3.86 13.14 1.99
C LEU A 172 5.29 13.64 2.20
N ASN A 173 5.49 14.96 2.12
CA ASN A 173 6.80 15.62 2.25
C ASN A 173 7.12 16.12 3.67
N GLU A 174 6.22 15.91 4.62
CA GLU A 174 6.40 16.27 6.04
C GLU A 174 6.66 14.99 6.87
N GLY A 175 5.72 14.59 7.72
CA GLY A 175 5.83 13.36 8.50
C GLY A 175 5.96 12.10 7.64
N GLY A 176 5.38 12.09 6.43
CA GLY A 176 5.60 11.02 5.46
C GLY A 176 7.06 10.77 5.10
N ALA A 177 7.90 11.80 5.19
CA ALA A 177 9.34 11.66 4.97
C ALA A 177 10.02 10.65 5.94
N LEU A 178 9.46 10.45 7.13
CA LEU A 178 9.99 9.51 8.12
C LEU A 178 9.89 8.04 7.69
N VAL A 179 9.02 7.72 6.75
CA VAL A 179 8.79 6.36 6.25
C VAL A 179 9.33 6.13 4.83
N HIS A 180 10.14 7.04 4.32
CA HIS A 180 10.84 6.86 3.05
C HIS A 180 12.19 6.19 3.28
N GLY A 181 12.50 5.14 2.52
CA GLY A 181 13.71 4.33 2.65
C GLY A 181 15.03 5.11 2.50
N ARG A 182 14.99 6.33 1.95
CA ARG A 182 16.17 7.20 1.78
C ARG A 182 15.95 8.67 2.18
N ALA A 183 14.97 8.97 2.97
CA ALA A 183 14.84 10.32 3.50
C ALA A 183 15.92 10.62 4.57
N GLY A 184 17.14 10.53 4.21
CA GLY A 184 18.42 11.04 4.72
C GLY A 184 18.61 11.38 6.20
N THR A 185 17.65 11.18 7.06
CA THR A 185 17.75 11.53 8.48
C THR A 185 17.71 10.26 9.33
N TRP A 186 18.61 10.20 10.27
CA TRP A 186 18.51 9.30 11.41
C TRP A 186 17.20 9.60 12.17
N GLY A 187 16.50 8.58 12.60
CA GLY A 187 15.18 8.72 13.20
C GLY A 187 14.01 8.34 12.25
N GLN A 188 14.30 7.75 11.10
CA GLN A 188 13.28 7.18 10.23
C GLN A 188 12.54 6.05 10.92
N LEU A 189 11.25 5.93 10.58
CA LEU A 189 10.36 4.89 11.10
C LEU A 189 10.29 3.67 10.19
N ILE A 190 11.15 3.61 9.16
CA ILE A 190 11.18 2.50 8.20
C ILE A 190 11.74 1.23 8.88
N PHE A 191 11.00 0.13 8.73
CA PHE A 191 11.26 -1.18 9.35
C PHE A 191 11.16 -1.23 10.88
N GLU A 192 10.72 -0.16 11.53
CA GLU A 192 10.42 -0.18 12.96
C GLU A 192 9.09 -0.89 13.22
N ASP A 193 9.09 -1.91 14.07
CA ASP A 193 7.88 -2.65 14.47
C ASP A 193 7.33 -2.04 15.76
N LEU A 194 6.47 -1.05 15.62
CA LEU A 194 5.89 -0.31 16.73
C LEU A 194 4.48 -0.80 17.05
N PHE A 195 4.11 -0.74 18.34
CA PHE A 195 2.82 -1.18 18.83
C PHE A 195 2.09 -0.05 19.53
N LYS A 196 0.82 0.14 19.20
CA LYS A 196 -0.09 0.99 19.95
C LYS A 196 -0.88 0.11 20.91
N LYS A 197 -0.70 0.31 22.23
CA LYS A 197 -1.50 -0.37 23.26
C LYS A 197 -2.93 0.13 23.22
N GLU A 198 -3.88 -0.78 23.39
CA GLU A 198 -5.28 -0.44 23.65
C GLU A 198 -5.38 0.08 25.09
N GLN A 199 -5.99 1.25 25.27
CA GLN A 199 -6.29 1.83 26.59
C GLN A 199 -7.57 1.23 27.13
#